data_dafc51c11639b10857647df7f0510fbb
#
_entry.id   dafc51c11639b10857647df7f0510fbb
#
_cell.length_a   1.000
_cell.length_b   1.000
_cell.length_c   1.000
_cell.angle_alpha   90.00
_cell.angle_beta   90.00
_cell.angle_gamma   90.00
#
_symmetry.space_group_name_H-M   'P 1'
#
loop_
_entity.id
_entity.type
_entity.pdbx_description
1 polymer ?
#
loop_
_entity_poly.entity_id
_entity_poly.type
_entity_poly.pdbx_seq_one_letter_code
_entity_poly.pdbx_strand_id
1 'polypeptide(L)'
;EADRMLDMGFSEDVERLAGECAGREQTMLFSATTGGAGLREMIGKVLKDPQHLQVNSVSELASGTRHQIITADHNVHKEQVLNWLLANETYQKAIIFTNTKAMADRLYGRLVALEYKAFVLHGDKDQKDRKAAIDRLKQGGAKIMVATDVAARGLDVEGLDMVINFDMPRSGDDYVHRVGRTGRAGSDGLAISLICHGDWNLMSSVERYLKQSFERRVIKEVKGTYGGPKKVKASGKAVGVKKKKTDAKGDKKKTAAKGPTKRKTVNRPKSDLVSQDGMAPLKKRSTPAPAAE
;
A
#
# COMPACT_ATOMS: atom_id res chain seq x y z
N GLU A 1 -13.26 4.20 10.93
CA GLU A 1 -11.93 3.77 10.42
C GLU A 1 -10.82 4.31 11.34
N ALA A 2 -10.84 3.94 12.65
CA ALA A 2 -9.88 4.43 13.62
C ALA A 2 -8.44 3.97 13.37
N ASP A 3 -8.27 2.74 12.89
CA ASP A 3 -7.02 2.20 12.40
C ASP A 3 -6.42 3.11 11.31
N ARG A 4 -7.25 3.64 10.43
CA ARG A 4 -6.82 4.54 9.37
C ARG A 4 -6.41 5.93 9.87
N MET A 5 -7.13 6.46 10.85
CA MET A 5 -6.76 7.76 11.45
C MET A 5 -5.36 7.68 12.07
N LEU A 6 -5.03 6.54 12.68
CA LEU A 6 -3.68 6.26 13.21
C LEU A 6 -2.63 6.19 12.11
N ASP A 7 -2.89 5.44 11.03
CA ASP A 7 -1.97 5.31 9.90
C ASP A 7 -1.66 6.66 9.24
N MET A 8 -2.60 7.58 9.28
CA MET A 8 -2.45 8.95 8.77
C MET A 8 -1.80 9.92 9.76
N GLY A 9 -1.47 9.46 10.97
CA GLY A 9 -0.81 10.26 11.99
C GLY A 9 -1.74 11.18 12.78
N PHE A 10 -3.06 10.99 12.75
CA PHE A 10 -4.05 11.84 13.45
C PHE A 10 -4.26 11.47 14.91
N SER A 11 -3.38 10.68 15.51
CA SER A 11 -3.54 10.24 16.91
C SER A 11 -3.67 11.41 17.88
N GLU A 12 -2.74 12.36 17.80
CA GLU A 12 -2.73 13.56 18.66
C GLU A 12 -3.93 14.47 18.41
N ASP A 13 -4.36 14.62 17.15
CA ASP A 13 -5.53 15.44 16.81
C ASP A 13 -6.82 14.83 17.37
N VAL A 14 -6.97 13.50 17.30
CA VAL A 14 -8.11 12.78 17.87
C VAL A 14 -8.13 12.90 19.39
N GLU A 15 -6.99 12.74 20.06
CA GLU A 15 -6.87 12.90 21.51
C GLU A 15 -7.24 14.34 21.95
N ARG A 16 -6.74 15.35 21.23
CA ARG A 16 -7.05 16.74 21.50
C ARG A 16 -8.53 17.06 21.34
N LEU A 17 -9.14 16.62 20.21
CA LEU A 17 -10.58 16.79 19.99
C LEU A 17 -11.41 16.09 21.05
N ALA A 18 -11.03 14.87 21.44
CA ALA A 18 -11.70 14.16 22.52
C ALA A 18 -11.59 14.89 23.87
N GLY A 19 -10.46 15.55 24.14
CA GLY A 19 -10.27 16.39 25.33
C GLY A 19 -11.15 17.63 25.36
N GLU A 20 -11.26 18.32 24.21
CA GLU A 20 -12.11 19.53 24.07
C GLU A 20 -13.61 19.20 24.17
N CYS A 21 -14.03 17.99 23.85
CA CYS A 21 -15.42 17.54 23.97
C CYS A 21 -15.74 17.03 25.36
N ALA A 22 -15.47 17.80 26.42
CA ALA A 22 -15.64 17.37 27.83
C ALA A 22 -17.08 17.02 28.20
N GLY A 23 -18.07 17.63 27.55
CA GLY A 23 -19.50 17.37 27.79
C GLY A 23 -20.08 16.16 27.06
N ARG A 24 -19.27 15.35 26.36
CA ARG A 24 -19.78 14.16 25.66
C ARG A 24 -20.22 13.09 26.66
N GLU A 25 -21.39 12.54 26.45
CA GLU A 25 -21.93 11.45 27.26
C GLU A 25 -21.48 10.07 26.79
N GLN A 26 -21.27 9.90 25.48
CA GLN A 26 -20.88 8.64 24.88
C GLN A 26 -19.81 8.83 23.82
N THR A 27 -18.86 7.89 23.76
CA THR A 27 -17.85 7.79 22.70
C THR A 27 -17.88 6.41 22.09
N MET A 28 -17.98 6.35 20.77
CA MET A 28 -17.93 5.11 20.00
C MET A 28 -16.76 5.17 19.02
N LEU A 29 -15.99 4.08 18.94
CA LEU A 29 -14.88 3.93 18.02
C LEU A 29 -15.11 2.71 17.14
N PHE A 30 -15.04 2.91 15.83
CA PHE A 30 -15.20 1.85 14.83
C PHE A 30 -13.89 1.62 14.11
N SER A 31 -13.49 0.36 13.97
CA SER A 31 -12.28 -0.04 13.22
C SER A 31 -12.52 -1.38 12.52
N ALA A 32 -11.96 -1.54 11.33
CA ALA A 32 -11.96 -2.82 10.63
C ALA A 32 -10.95 -3.80 11.23
N THR A 33 -9.96 -3.31 11.98
CA THR A 33 -8.91 -4.11 12.60
C THR A 33 -8.85 -3.85 14.10
N THR A 34 -8.50 -4.87 14.88
CA THR A 34 -8.49 -4.80 16.36
C THR A 34 -7.08 -4.90 16.96
N GLY A 35 -6.03 -5.12 16.13
CA GLY A 35 -4.76 -5.68 16.61
C GLY A 35 -3.59 -4.72 16.80
N GLY A 36 -3.64 -3.49 16.35
CA GLY A 36 -2.51 -2.55 16.39
C GLY A 36 -2.21 -2.03 17.81
N ALA A 37 -0.92 -1.91 18.18
CA ALA A 37 -0.54 -1.31 19.47
C ALA A 37 -1.05 0.14 19.57
N GLY A 38 -0.94 0.93 18.49
CA GLY A 38 -1.43 2.31 18.44
C GLY A 38 -2.96 2.42 18.62
N LEU A 39 -3.73 1.48 18.06
CA LEU A 39 -5.18 1.46 18.24
C LEU A 39 -5.56 1.20 19.71
N ARG A 40 -4.89 0.28 20.38
CA ARG A 40 -5.09 0.02 21.82
C ARG A 40 -4.73 1.22 22.67
N GLU A 41 -3.66 1.92 22.33
CA GLU A 41 -3.26 3.15 23.01
C GLU A 41 -4.32 4.26 22.84
N MET A 42 -4.79 4.49 21.62
CA MET A 42 -5.87 5.45 21.33
C MET A 42 -7.15 5.08 22.08
N ILE A 43 -7.56 3.80 22.09
CA ILE A 43 -8.71 3.32 22.86
C ILE A 43 -8.57 3.70 24.33
N GLY A 44 -7.42 3.44 24.95
CA GLY A 44 -7.17 3.76 26.37
C GLY A 44 -7.18 5.25 26.70
N LYS A 45 -6.86 6.12 25.73
CA LYS A 45 -6.87 7.57 25.93
C LYS A 45 -8.23 8.22 25.66
N VAL A 46 -8.99 7.70 24.70
CA VAL A 46 -10.23 8.33 24.22
C VAL A 46 -11.50 7.74 24.81
N LEU A 47 -11.48 6.45 25.15
CA LEU A 47 -12.65 5.75 25.70
C LEU A 47 -12.49 5.50 27.20
N LYS A 48 -13.61 5.52 27.93
CA LYS A 48 -13.70 5.15 29.37
C LYS A 48 -14.46 3.82 29.46
N ASP A 49 -13.83 2.81 30.06
CA ASP A 49 -14.40 1.47 30.26
C ASP A 49 -15.16 0.92 29.03
N PRO A 50 -14.49 0.85 27.85
CA PRO A 50 -15.18 0.54 26.63
C PRO A 50 -15.64 -0.92 26.59
N GLN A 51 -16.85 -1.16 26.11
CA GLN A 51 -17.29 -2.48 25.70
C GLN A 51 -16.76 -2.79 24.31
N HIS A 52 -16.13 -3.96 24.16
CA HIS A 52 -15.56 -4.43 22.91
C HIS A 52 -16.56 -5.34 22.20
N LEU A 53 -17.09 -4.87 21.07
CA LEU A 53 -17.97 -5.67 20.22
C LEU A 53 -17.22 -6.03 18.93
N GLN A 54 -16.97 -7.31 18.72
CA GLN A 54 -16.40 -7.83 17.49
C GLN A 54 -17.48 -8.57 16.73
N VAL A 55 -17.88 -8.05 15.57
CA VAL A 55 -18.97 -8.62 14.76
C VAL A 55 -18.42 -9.78 13.93
N ASN A 56 -17.28 -9.60 13.25
CA ASN A 56 -16.67 -10.64 12.42
C ASN A 56 -15.16 -10.69 12.62
N SER A 57 -14.57 -11.88 12.46
CA SER A 57 -13.10 -12.00 12.40
C SER A 57 -12.58 -11.57 11.02
N VAL A 58 -11.31 -11.19 10.96
CA VAL A 58 -10.62 -10.83 9.70
C VAL A 58 -10.66 -11.99 8.69
N SER A 59 -10.59 -13.23 9.18
CA SER A 59 -10.69 -14.43 8.36
C SER A 59 -12.10 -14.65 7.79
N GLU A 60 -13.15 -14.28 8.52
CA GLU A 60 -14.54 -14.37 8.03
C GLU A 60 -14.83 -13.30 6.96
N LEU A 61 -14.26 -12.11 7.09
CA LEU A 61 -14.39 -11.06 6.06
C LEU A 61 -13.80 -11.47 4.71
N ALA A 62 -12.85 -12.39 4.71
CA ALA A 62 -12.22 -12.91 3.49
C ALA A 62 -12.82 -14.25 3.01
N SER A 63 -13.67 -14.92 3.80
CA SER A 63 -14.14 -16.28 3.52
C SER A 63 -15.04 -16.41 2.29
N GLY A 64 -15.78 -15.34 1.93
CA GLY A 64 -16.62 -15.28 0.72
C GLY A 64 -15.86 -14.95 -0.57
N THR A 65 -14.52 -14.90 -0.53
CA THR A 65 -13.70 -14.49 -1.67
C THR A 65 -12.67 -15.55 -2.01
N ARG A 66 -12.55 -15.87 -3.30
CA ARG A 66 -11.49 -16.74 -3.81
C ARG A 66 -10.22 -15.91 -4.05
N HIS A 67 -9.14 -16.27 -3.33
CA HIS A 67 -7.87 -15.56 -3.38
C HIS A 67 -6.89 -16.27 -4.31
N GLN A 68 -6.44 -15.57 -5.36
CA GLN A 68 -5.48 -16.10 -6.32
C GLN A 68 -4.23 -15.24 -6.41
N ILE A 69 -3.10 -15.88 -6.68
CA ILE A 69 -1.86 -15.18 -7.07
C ILE A 69 -1.41 -15.62 -8.44
N ILE A 70 -0.94 -14.67 -9.23
CA ILE A 70 -0.30 -14.90 -10.53
C ILE A 70 1.08 -14.26 -10.48
N THR A 71 2.11 -15.07 -10.77
CA THR A 71 3.49 -14.57 -10.78
C THR A 71 3.80 -13.85 -12.09
N ALA A 72 4.53 -12.74 -11.99
CA ALA A 72 4.98 -11.94 -13.12
C ALA A 72 6.44 -11.54 -12.97
N ASP A 73 7.16 -11.37 -14.08
CA ASP A 73 8.59 -11.07 -14.09
C ASP A 73 8.86 -9.62 -13.66
N HIS A 74 8.04 -8.67 -14.15
CA HIS A 74 8.16 -7.23 -13.94
C HIS A 74 6.83 -6.52 -14.27
N ASN A 75 6.76 -5.20 -14.08
CA ASN A 75 5.51 -4.44 -14.26
C ASN A 75 4.92 -4.52 -15.66
N VAL A 76 5.74 -4.52 -16.72
CA VAL A 76 5.23 -4.67 -18.10
C VAL A 76 4.57 -6.04 -18.29
N HIS A 77 5.12 -7.09 -17.67
CA HIS A 77 4.51 -8.41 -17.68
C HIS A 77 3.21 -8.44 -16.85
N LYS A 78 3.16 -7.75 -15.69
CA LYS A 78 1.90 -7.57 -14.94
C LYS A 78 0.82 -6.91 -15.82
N GLU A 79 1.18 -5.92 -16.65
CA GLU A 79 0.23 -5.28 -17.58
C GLU A 79 -0.30 -6.27 -18.65
N GLN A 80 0.54 -7.17 -19.15
CA GLN A 80 0.11 -8.23 -20.08
C GLN A 80 -0.86 -9.22 -19.41
N VAL A 81 -0.53 -9.66 -18.18
CA VAL A 81 -1.39 -10.52 -17.37
C VAL A 81 -2.72 -9.82 -17.05
N LEU A 82 -2.67 -8.54 -16.66
CA LEU A 82 -3.87 -7.74 -16.39
C LEU A 82 -4.79 -7.68 -17.63
N ASN A 83 -4.23 -7.38 -18.80
CA ASN A 83 -5.01 -7.32 -20.03
C ASN A 83 -5.65 -8.68 -20.38
N TRP A 84 -4.92 -9.77 -20.21
CA TRP A 84 -5.46 -11.11 -20.39
C TRP A 84 -6.61 -11.39 -19.42
N LEU A 85 -6.48 -11.05 -18.16
CA LEU A 85 -7.54 -11.22 -17.15
C LEU A 85 -8.78 -10.43 -17.51
N LEU A 86 -8.64 -9.17 -17.89
CA LEU A 86 -9.77 -8.32 -18.24
C LEU A 86 -10.49 -8.79 -19.52
N ALA A 87 -9.79 -9.47 -20.42
CA ALA A 87 -10.37 -10.01 -21.64
C ALA A 87 -11.02 -11.39 -21.46
N ASN A 88 -10.57 -12.20 -20.50
CA ASN A 88 -10.95 -13.61 -20.39
C ASN A 88 -11.76 -13.95 -19.13
N GLU A 89 -11.73 -13.10 -18.07
CA GLU A 89 -12.56 -13.32 -16.88
C GLU A 89 -13.97 -12.77 -17.06
N THR A 90 -14.93 -13.42 -16.42
CA THR A 90 -16.31 -12.93 -16.38
C THR A 90 -16.48 -11.99 -15.18
N TYR A 91 -16.82 -10.74 -15.44
CA TYR A 91 -17.14 -9.75 -14.41
C TYR A 91 -18.07 -8.67 -14.97
N GLN A 92 -18.88 -8.10 -14.11
CA GLN A 92 -19.67 -6.90 -14.41
C GLN A 92 -18.89 -5.65 -14.01
N LYS A 93 -18.25 -5.71 -12.83
CA LYS A 93 -17.46 -4.60 -12.27
C LYS A 93 -16.17 -5.12 -11.65
N ALA A 94 -15.05 -4.48 -12.00
CA ALA A 94 -13.73 -4.79 -11.46
C ALA A 94 -13.04 -3.55 -10.90
N ILE A 95 -12.25 -3.75 -9.84
CA ILE A 95 -11.33 -2.74 -9.32
C ILE A 95 -9.89 -3.21 -9.41
N ILE A 96 -8.99 -2.32 -9.84
CA ILE A 96 -7.56 -2.56 -9.95
C ILE A 96 -6.85 -1.63 -8.97
N PHE A 97 -6.15 -2.22 -8.00
CA PHE A 97 -5.42 -1.46 -6.99
C PHE A 97 -3.96 -1.28 -7.35
N THR A 98 -3.47 -0.05 -7.20
CA THR A 98 -2.06 0.33 -7.32
C THR A 98 -1.60 1.08 -6.07
N ASN A 99 -0.29 1.04 -5.79
CA ASN A 99 0.29 1.71 -4.63
C ASN A 99 0.62 3.19 -4.88
N THR A 100 0.65 3.63 -6.15
CA THR A 100 1.03 5.01 -6.52
C THR A 100 0.05 5.62 -7.52
N LYS A 101 -0.13 6.94 -7.44
CA LYS A 101 -0.95 7.72 -8.38
C LYS A 101 -0.43 7.59 -9.81
N ALA A 102 0.89 7.69 -10.00
CA ALA A 102 1.53 7.55 -11.31
C ALA A 102 1.26 6.20 -11.98
N MET A 103 1.25 5.10 -11.19
CA MET A 103 0.90 3.78 -11.73
C MET A 103 -0.60 3.70 -12.05
N ALA A 104 -1.46 4.31 -11.24
CA ALA A 104 -2.90 4.37 -11.50
C ALA A 104 -3.20 5.09 -12.82
N ASP A 105 -2.60 6.26 -13.04
CA ASP A 105 -2.75 7.03 -14.29
C ASP A 105 -2.19 6.27 -15.50
N ARG A 106 -1.03 5.63 -15.34
CA ARG A 106 -0.43 4.81 -16.41
C ARG A 106 -1.34 3.66 -16.83
N LEU A 107 -1.86 2.90 -15.87
CA LEU A 107 -2.76 1.78 -16.17
C LEU A 107 -4.07 2.29 -16.78
N TYR A 108 -4.63 3.36 -16.24
CA TYR A 108 -5.82 3.98 -16.81
C TYR A 108 -5.62 4.39 -18.27
N GLY A 109 -4.55 5.14 -18.58
CA GLY A 109 -4.23 5.54 -19.96
C GLY A 109 -4.10 4.34 -20.91
N ARG A 110 -3.48 3.26 -20.42
CA ARG A 110 -3.35 2.03 -21.20
C ARG A 110 -4.69 1.33 -21.43
N LEU A 111 -5.56 1.26 -20.42
CA LEU A 111 -6.88 0.68 -20.54
C LEU A 111 -7.78 1.48 -21.50
N VAL A 112 -7.71 2.80 -21.47
CA VAL A 112 -8.43 3.68 -22.40
C VAL A 112 -7.93 3.46 -23.84
N ALA A 113 -6.60 3.34 -24.04
CA ALA A 113 -6.03 3.04 -25.35
C ALA A 113 -6.43 1.66 -25.90
N LEU A 114 -6.84 0.73 -25.04
CA LEU A 114 -7.40 -0.58 -25.38
C LEU A 114 -8.95 -0.58 -25.41
N GLU A 115 -9.56 0.60 -25.44
CA GLU A 115 -11.02 0.81 -25.52
C GLU A 115 -11.83 0.26 -24.33
N TYR A 116 -11.18 -0.03 -23.18
CA TYR A 116 -11.93 -0.40 -21.99
C TYR A 116 -12.67 0.81 -21.39
N LYS A 117 -13.92 0.59 -20.98
CA LYS A 117 -14.69 1.57 -20.20
C LYS A 117 -14.17 1.63 -18.77
N ALA A 118 -13.07 2.34 -18.58
CA ALA A 118 -12.37 2.50 -17.31
C ALA A 118 -12.41 3.93 -16.79
N PHE A 119 -12.15 4.11 -15.51
CA PHE A 119 -11.81 5.40 -14.90
C PHE A 119 -10.75 5.24 -13.81
N VAL A 120 -10.13 6.35 -13.43
CA VAL A 120 -9.08 6.36 -12.41
C VAL A 120 -9.47 7.19 -11.21
N LEU A 121 -9.11 6.71 -10.01
CA LEU A 121 -9.40 7.36 -8.75
C LEU A 121 -8.17 7.35 -7.83
N HIS A 122 -7.62 8.54 -7.56
CA HIS A 122 -6.51 8.74 -6.63
C HIS A 122 -6.64 10.09 -5.91
N GLY A 123 -5.75 10.39 -4.99
CA GLY A 123 -5.86 11.53 -4.08
C GLY A 123 -5.86 12.92 -4.76
N ASP A 124 -5.44 13.02 -6.04
CA ASP A 124 -5.45 14.29 -6.78
C ASP A 124 -6.78 14.57 -7.50
N LYS A 125 -7.73 13.65 -7.43
CA LYS A 125 -9.08 13.86 -7.97
C LYS A 125 -9.93 14.59 -6.95
N ASP A 126 -10.63 15.61 -7.39
CA ASP A 126 -11.54 16.37 -6.54
C ASP A 126 -12.79 15.53 -6.14
N GLN A 127 -13.57 16.05 -5.20
CA GLN A 127 -14.75 15.33 -4.70
C GLN A 127 -15.85 15.18 -5.75
N LYS A 128 -15.95 16.11 -6.70
CA LYS A 128 -16.91 16.07 -7.80
C LYS A 128 -16.55 14.95 -8.78
N ASP A 129 -15.26 14.87 -9.16
CA ASP A 129 -14.76 13.81 -10.03
C ASP A 129 -14.92 12.43 -9.40
N ARG A 130 -14.67 12.32 -8.09
CA ARG A 130 -14.85 11.07 -7.33
C ARG A 130 -16.31 10.61 -7.36
N LYS A 131 -17.26 11.53 -7.09
CA LYS A 131 -18.68 11.22 -7.14
C LYS A 131 -19.10 10.81 -8.55
N ALA A 132 -18.72 11.56 -9.58
CA ALA A 132 -19.03 11.24 -10.96
C ALA A 132 -18.46 9.87 -11.40
N ALA A 133 -17.26 9.51 -10.95
CA ALA A 133 -16.65 8.22 -11.22
C ALA A 133 -17.43 7.06 -10.59
N ILE A 134 -17.86 7.22 -9.33
CA ILE A 134 -18.67 6.22 -8.62
C ILE A 134 -20.04 6.06 -9.28
N ASP A 135 -20.69 7.17 -9.63
CA ASP A 135 -22.00 7.15 -10.28
C ASP A 135 -21.92 6.44 -11.64
N ARG A 136 -20.86 6.67 -12.42
CA ARG A 136 -20.62 5.95 -13.68
C ARG A 136 -20.46 4.45 -13.48
N LEU A 137 -19.76 4.03 -12.41
CA LEU A 137 -19.60 2.62 -12.08
C LEU A 137 -20.94 2.00 -11.64
N LYS A 138 -21.71 2.71 -10.79
CA LYS A 138 -23.03 2.25 -10.33
C LYS A 138 -24.02 2.09 -11.48
N GLN A 139 -24.02 3.03 -12.42
CA GLN A 139 -24.93 3.05 -13.58
C GLN A 139 -24.48 2.16 -14.76
N GLY A 140 -23.34 1.46 -14.64
CA GLY A 140 -22.79 0.60 -15.70
C GLY A 140 -22.14 1.35 -16.86
N GLY A 141 -21.95 2.68 -16.76
CA GLY A 141 -21.23 3.50 -17.74
C GLY A 141 -19.73 3.22 -17.78
N ALA A 142 -19.18 2.64 -16.70
CA ALA A 142 -17.84 2.09 -16.65
C ALA A 142 -17.87 0.72 -15.97
N LYS A 143 -16.97 -0.17 -16.35
CA LYS A 143 -16.85 -1.52 -15.77
C LYS A 143 -15.58 -1.69 -14.94
N ILE A 144 -14.58 -0.85 -15.14
CA ILE A 144 -13.26 -0.97 -14.52
C ILE A 144 -12.90 0.32 -13.80
N MET A 145 -12.50 0.19 -12.53
CA MET A 145 -11.92 1.27 -11.74
C MET A 145 -10.46 0.98 -11.46
N VAL A 146 -9.57 1.91 -11.75
CA VAL A 146 -8.18 1.88 -11.29
C VAL A 146 -8.07 2.82 -10.09
N ALA A 147 -7.59 2.34 -8.95
CA ALA A 147 -7.58 3.15 -7.73
C ALA A 147 -6.33 2.94 -6.86
N THR A 148 -6.01 3.98 -6.07
CA THR A 148 -5.12 3.84 -4.93
C THR A 148 -5.92 3.61 -3.64
N ASP A 149 -5.30 3.01 -2.61
CA ASP A 149 -5.96 2.70 -1.33
C ASP A 149 -6.68 3.91 -0.73
N VAL A 150 -6.00 5.06 -0.68
CA VAL A 150 -6.54 6.30 -0.09
C VAL A 150 -7.84 6.73 -0.79
N ALA A 151 -7.89 6.58 -2.09
CA ALA A 151 -9.04 7.00 -2.87
C ALA A 151 -10.19 6.00 -2.86
N ALA A 152 -9.89 4.72 -2.75
CA ALA A 152 -10.89 3.66 -2.74
C ALA A 152 -11.57 3.47 -1.37
N ARG A 153 -10.97 4.00 -0.28
CA ARG A 153 -11.57 3.93 1.05
C ARG A 153 -12.80 4.82 1.15
N GLY A 154 -13.77 4.37 1.93
CA GLY A 154 -15.06 5.06 2.07
C GLY A 154 -15.92 5.06 0.82
N LEU A 155 -15.49 4.37 -0.26
CA LEU A 155 -16.33 4.20 -1.43
C LEU A 155 -17.38 3.13 -1.15
N ASP A 156 -18.63 3.55 -1.16
CA ASP A 156 -19.77 2.65 -1.19
C ASP A 156 -19.99 2.18 -2.64
N VAL A 157 -19.17 1.22 -3.06
CA VAL A 157 -19.31 0.53 -4.35
C VAL A 157 -19.65 -0.92 -4.04
N GLU A 158 -20.90 -1.25 -4.24
CA GLU A 158 -21.41 -2.61 -4.12
C GLU A 158 -21.31 -3.37 -5.44
N GLY A 159 -21.29 -4.71 -5.34
CA GLY A 159 -21.35 -5.58 -6.52
C GLY A 159 -20.08 -5.53 -7.36
N LEU A 160 -18.90 -5.44 -6.73
CA LEU A 160 -17.64 -5.71 -7.40
C LEU A 160 -17.41 -7.21 -7.44
N ASP A 161 -17.31 -7.77 -8.64
CA ASP A 161 -17.11 -9.20 -8.86
C ASP A 161 -15.62 -9.55 -8.72
N MET A 162 -14.74 -8.61 -9.13
CA MET A 162 -13.33 -8.86 -9.20
C MET A 162 -12.49 -7.72 -8.63
N VAL A 163 -11.53 -8.09 -7.77
CA VAL A 163 -10.48 -7.20 -7.25
C VAL A 163 -9.14 -7.67 -7.78
N ILE A 164 -8.39 -6.79 -8.43
CA ILE A 164 -7.04 -7.08 -8.90
C ILE A 164 -6.05 -6.19 -8.15
N ASN A 165 -5.17 -6.81 -7.35
CA ASN A 165 -4.02 -6.13 -6.77
C ASN A 165 -2.89 -6.13 -7.81
N PHE A 166 -2.80 -5.09 -8.63
CA PHE A 166 -1.67 -4.89 -9.54
C PHE A 166 -0.37 -4.71 -8.76
N ASP A 167 -0.41 -3.91 -7.70
CA ASP A 167 0.62 -3.84 -6.68
C ASP A 167 0.12 -4.47 -5.39
N MET A 168 0.97 -5.28 -4.74
CA MET A 168 0.65 -5.85 -3.43
C MET A 168 0.39 -4.75 -2.41
N PRO A 169 -0.67 -4.87 -1.59
CA PRO A 169 -0.91 -3.96 -0.46
C PRO A 169 0.23 -4.06 0.55
N ARG A 170 0.48 -2.99 1.27
CA ARG A 170 1.63 -2.90 2.19
C ARG A 170 1.45 -3.70 3.48
N SER A 171 0.21 -4.00 3.86
CA SER A 171 -0.15 -4.72 5.07
C SER A 171 -1.26 -5.74 4.82
N GLY A 172 -1.50 -6.63 5.80
CA GLY A 172 -2.65 -7.53 5.79
C GLY A 172 -3.97 -6.77 5.90
N ASP A 173 -3.98 -5.69 6.69
CA ASP A 173 -5.14 -4.82 6.87
C ASP A 173 -5.52 -4.15 5.55
N ASP A 174 -4.55 -3.57 4.82
CA ASP A 174 -4.80 -3.00 3.49
C ASP A 174 -5.33 -4.04 2.52
N TYR A 175 -4.82 -5.29 2.60
CA TYR A 175 -5.32 -6.38 1.78
C TYR A 175 -6.80 -6.65 2.03
N VAL A 176 -7.20 -6.76 3.30
CA VAL A 176 -8.61 -6.97 3.69
C VAL A 176 -9.49 -5.83 3.23
N HIS A 177 -9.04 -4.58 3.38
CA HIS A 177 -9.76 -3.40 2.92
C HIS A 177 -9.97 -3.38 1.40
N ARG A 178 -8.98 -3.85 0.61
CA ARG A 178 -9.10 -3.98 -0.85
C ARG A 178 -10.06 -5.09 -1.23
N VAL A 179 -9.84 -6.28 -0.67
CA VAL A 179 -10.62 -7.48 -1.00
C VAL A 179 -12.06 -7.37 -0.49
N GLY A 180 -12.26 -6.72 0.65
CA GLY A 180 -13.59 -6.42 1.16
C GLY A 180 -14.46 -5.51 0.28
N ARG A 181 -14.03 -5.17 -0.94
CA ARG A 181 -14.86 -4.55 -1.99
C ARG A 181 -15.61 -5.58 -2.83
N THR A 182 -15.23 -6.86 -2.76
CA THR A 182 -15.92 -8.00 -3.41
C THR A 182 -16.37 -9.03 -2.38
N GLY A 183 -17.13 -10.04 -2.77
CA GLY A 183 -17.57 -11.13 -1.91
C GLY A 183 -18.53 -10.72 -0.79
N ARG A 184 -19.34 -9.67 -1.00
CA ARG A 184 -20.33 -9.19 -0.04
C ARG A 184 -21.71 -9.81 -0.29
N ALA A 185 -22.49 -9.88 0.79
CA ALA A 185 -23.90 -10.33 0.75
C ALA A 185 -24.11 -11.73 0.14
N GLY A 186 -23.15 -12.65 0.34
CA GLY A 186 -23.27 -14.05 -0.11
C GLY A 186 -22.93 -14.26 -1.59
N SER A 187 -22.40 -13.25 -2.30
CA SER A 187 -21.86 -13.42 -3.64
C SER A 187 -20.41 -13.88 -3.62
N ASP A 188 -20.04 -14.78 -4.55
CA ASP A 188 -18.67 -15.24 -4.72
C ASP A 188 -17.79 -14.11 -5.26
N GLY A 189 -16.79 -13.69 -4.50
CA GLY A 189 -15.79 -12.68 -4.90
C GLY A 189 -14.54 -13.31 -5.49
N LEU A 190 -13.89 -12.61 -6.43
CA LEU A 190 -12.58 -13.01 -6.95
C LEU A 190 -11.54 -11.94 -6.67
N ALA A 191 -10.49 -12.31 -5.91
CA ALA A 191 -9.35 -11.46 -5.63
C ALA A 191 -8.08 -12.04 -6.26
N ILE A 192 -7.46 -11.31 -7.18
CA ILE A 192 -6.24 -11.74 -7.88
C ILE A 192 -5.10 -10.77 -7.54
N SER A 193 -3.96 -11.30 -7.11
CA SER A 193 -2.77 -10.50 -6.81
C SER A 193 -1.65 -10.83 -7.79
N LEU A 194 -1.09 -9.81 -8.45
CA LEU A 194 0.03 -9.95 -9.39
C LEU A 194 1.35 -9.80 -8.65
N ILE A 195 2.13 -10.88 -8.59
CA ILE A 195 3.31 -11.02 -7.72
C ILE A 195 4.59 -11.03 -8.53
N CYS A 196 5.45 -10.03 -8.34
CA CYS A 196 6.84 -10.08 -8.78
C CYS A 196 7.76 -10.64 -7.68
N HIS A 197 9.03 -10.84 -8.02
CA HIS A 197 10.04 -11.37 -7.10
C HIS A 197 10.12 -10.57 -5.78
N GLY A 198 10.01 -9.23 -5.86
CA GLY A 198 10.04 -8.34 -4.69
C GLY A 198 8.81 -8.46 -3.79
N ASP A 199 7.66 -8.85 -4.34
CA ASP A 199 6.37 -8.88 -3.64
C ASP A 199 6.17 -10.16 -2.82
N TRP A 200 6.99 -11.21 -3.06
CA TRP A 200 6.78 -12.53 -2.48
C TRP A 200 6.68 -12.54 -0.95
N ASN A 201 7.63 -11.87 -0.29
CA ASN A 201 7.65 -11.86 1.18
C ASN A 201 6.46 -11.09 1.77
N LEU A 202 6.00 -10.07 1.09
CA LEU A 202 4.82 -9.30 1.46
C LEU A 202 3.57 -10.16 1.28
N MET A 203 3.41 -10.83 0.14
CA MET A 203 2.34 -11.79 -0.12
C MET A 203 2.30 -12.88 0.96
N SER A 204 3.44 -13.52 1.28
CA SER A 204 3.50 -14.52 2.36
C SER A 204 3.16 -13.96 3.75
N SER A 205 3.37 -12.66 3.99
CA SER A 205 2.96 -12.05 5.26
C SER A 205 1.45 -11.84 5.32
N VAL A 206 0.82 -11.55 4.19
CA VAL A 206 -0.65 -11.44 4.07
C VAL A 206 -1.31 -12.81 4.26
N GLU A 207 -0.80 -13.88 3.63
CA GLU A 207 -1.31 -15.25 3.84
C GLU A 207 -1.30 -15.65 5.32
N ARG A 208 -0.20 -15.33 6.04
CA ARG A 208 -0.12 -15.62 7.48
C ARG A 208 -1.06 -14.77 8.32
N TYR A 209 -1.25 -13.50 7.95
CA TYR A 209 -2.17 -12.61 8.61
C TYR A 209 -3.61 -13.12 8.50
N LEU A 210 -4.00 -13.57 7.32
CA LEU A 210 -5.32 -14.15 7.05
C LEU A 210 -5.46 -15.60 7.51
N LYS A 211 -4.34 -16.27 7.87
CA LYS A 211 -4.28 -17.72 8.13
C LYS A 211 -4.82 -18.55 6.96
N GLN A 212 -4.66 -18.05 5.74
CA GLN A 212 -5.17 -18.66 4.51
C GLN A 212 -4.09 -18.65 3.43
N SER A 213 -3.91 -19.78 2.74
CA SER A 213 -3.02 -19.87 1.57
C SER A 213 -3.75 -19.45 0.31
N PHE A 214 -3.08 -18.66 -0.55
CA PHE A 214 -3.65 -18.22 -1.81
C PHE A 214 -3.44 -19.27 -2.90
N GLU A 215 -4.46 -19.44 -3.75
CA GLU A 215 -4.40 -20.32 -4.91
C GLU A 215 -3.37 -19.78 -5.92
N ARG A 216 -2.42 -20.61 -6.34
CA ARG A 216 -1.43 -20.26 -7.36
C ARG A 216 -2.00 -20.58 -8.73
N ARG A 217 -2.25 -19.54 -9.52
CA ARG A 217 -2.75 -19.65 -10.87
C ARG A 217 -1.66 -19.34 -11.89
N VAL A 218 -1.58 -20.17 -12.94
CA VAL A 218 -0.68 -19.97 -14.08
C VAL A 218 -1.51 -19.85 -15.35
N ILE A 219 -1.29 -18.76 -16.08
CA ILE A 219 -1.94 -18.50 -17.35
C ILE A 219 -0.91 -18.84 -18.45
N LYS A 220 -1.19 -19.87 -19.26
CA LYS A 220 -0.23 -20.41 -20.23
C LYS A 220 0.15 -19.37 -21.29
N GLU A 221 -0.81 -18.59 -21.76
CA GLU A 221 -0.69 -17.60 -22.83
C GLU A 221 0.20 -16.41 -22.47
N VAL A 222 0.27 -16.10 -21.19
CA VAL A 222 1.07 -14.98 -20.63
C VAL A 222 1.96 -15.46 -19.49
N LYS A 223 2.53 -16.65 -19.62
CA LYS A 223 3.42 -17.22 -18.60
C LYS A 223 4.78 -16.53 -18.63
N GLY A 224 5.21 -15.97 -17.48
CA GLY A 224 6.56 -15.45 -17.29
C GLY A 224 7.58 -16.52 -16.91
N THR A 225 8.81 -16.09 -16.72
CA THR A 225 9.93 -16.92 -16.27
C THR A 225 9.94 -17.07 -14.73
N TYR A 226 9.39 -16.10 -14.00
CA TYR A 226 9.32 -16.12 -12.56
C TYR A 226 8.14 -16.97 -12.07
N GLY A 227 8.44 -18.14 -11.51
CA GLY A 227 7.44 -19.05 -10.92
C GLY A 227 7.41 -19.05 -9.39
N GLY A 228 8.04 -18.07 -8.74
CA GLY A 228 8.20 -18.00 -7.28
C GLY A 228 9.64 -18.27 -6.83
N PRO A 229 9.94 -18.14 -5.52
CA PRO A 229 11.28 -18.38 -4.99
C PRO A 229 11.62 -19.86 -5.02
N LYS A 230 12.89 -20.17 -5.37
CA LYS A 230 13.40 -21.56 -5.42
C LYS A 230 13.36 -22.27 -4.06
N LYS A 231 13.49 -21.54 -2.95
CA LYS A 231 13.44 -22.05 -1.58
C LYS A 231 12.66 -21.08 -0.70
N VAL A 232 11.78 -21.62 0.14
CA VAL A 232 11.01 -20.89 1.14
C VAL A 232 11.32 -21.41 2.54
N LYS A 233 11.28 -20.54 3.54
CA LYS A 233 11.33 -20.92 4.96
C LYS A 233 10.00 -21.50 5.39
N ALA A 234 9.95 -22.18 6.56
CA ALA A 234 8.69 -22.63 7.15
C ALA A 234 7.65 -21.50 7.30
N SER A 235 8.10 -20.25 7.44
CA SER A 235 7.26 -19.06 7.46
C SER A 235 6.75 -18.61 6.08
N GLY A 236 6.99 -19.34 4.99
CA GLY A 236 6.62 -18.95 3.61
C GLY A 236 7.53 -17.89 2.98
N LYS A 237 8.41 -17.23 3.74
CA LYS A 237 9.33 -16.21 3.21
C LYS A 237 10.40 -16.82 2.32
N ALA A 238 10.74 -16.13 1.23
CA ALA A 238 11.84 -16.52 0.35
C ALA A 238 13.18 -16.57 1.11
N VAL A 239 13.99 -17.58 0.84
CA VAL A 239 15.36 -17.66 1.34
C VAL A 239 16.22 -16.74 0.48
N GLY A 240 16.82 -15.70 1.11
CA GLY A 240 17.75 -14.80 0.42
C GLY A 240 18.97 -15.56 -0.13
N VAL A 241 19.32 -15.31 -1.37
CA VAL A 241 20.57 -15.80 -1.94
C VAL A 241 21.70 -15.03 -1.26
N LYS A 242 22.54 -15.71 -0.45
CA LYS A 242 23.78 -15.09 0.03
C LYS A 242 24.59 -14.66 -1.19
N LYS A 243 24.81 -13.35 -1.36
CA LYS A 243 25.80 -12.86 -2.32
C LYS A 243 27.13 -13.53 -1.95
N LYS A 244 27.68 -14.38 -2.83
CA LYS A 244 29.06 -14.83 -2.69
C LYS A 244 29.90 -13.58 -2.65
N LYS A 245 30.61 -13.34 -1.53
CA LYS A 245 31.73 -12.40 -1.52
C LYS A 245 32.71 -12.93 -2.56
N THR A 246 32.86 -12.22 -3.65
CA THR A 246 33.98 -12.42 -4.55
C THR A 246 35.20 -12.01 -3.75
N ASP A 247 35.98 -12.99 -3.30
CA ASP A 247 37.30 -12.77 -2.72
C ASP A 247 38.17 -12.18 -3.81
N ALA A 248 38.26 -10.86 -3.87
CA ALA A 248 39.32 -10.18 -4.59
C ALA A 248 40.61 -10.43 -3.83
N LYS A 249 41.33 -11.51 -4.18
CA LYS A 249 42.75 -11.70 -3.85
C LYS A 249 43.52 -10.60 -4.57
N GLY A 250 43.71 -9.47 -3.89
CA GLY A 250 44.69 -8.48 -4.27
C GLY A 250 46.05 -8.90 -3.67
N ASP A 251 47.00 -9.17 -4.54
CA ASP A 251 48.42 -9.41 -4.23
C ASP A 251 48.97 -8.27 -3.34
N LYS A 252 49.21 -8.56 -2.08
CA LYS A 252 50.01 -7.67 -1.23
C LYS A 252 51.48 -8.00 -1.43
N LYS A 253 52.13 -7.24 -2.28
CA LYS A 253 53.59 -7.11 -2.35
C LYS A 253 54.11 -6.53 -1.02
N LYS A 254 54.87 -7.29 -0.28
CA LYS A 254 55.61 -6.86 0.94
C LYS A 254 56.66 -5.84 0.56
N THR A 255 56.60 -4.64 1.11
CA THR A 255 57.78 -3.77 1.29
C THR A 255 57.89 -3.34 2.72
N ALA A 256 59.14 -3.33 3.17
CA ALA A 256 59.61 -3.33 4.55
C ALA A 256 59.42 -1.99 5.29
N ALA A 257 59.49 -2.11 6.56
CA ALA A 257 59.39 -1.14 7.66
C ALA A 257 60.22 0.14 7.52
N LYS A 258 59.65 1.28 7.94
CA LYS A 258 60.37 2.36 8.69
C LYS A 258 59.41 3.02 9.69
N GLY A 259 59.93 3.31 10.86
CA GLY A 259 59.30 3.62 12.13
C GLY A 259 58.59 5.00 12.24
N PRO A 260 58.11 5.37 13.45
CA PRO A 260 57.03 6.31 13.63
C PRO A 260 57.48 7.76 13.73
N THR A 261 56.92 8.62 12.91
CA THR A 261 57.04 10.08 13.04
C THR A 261 55.74 10.69 13.54
N LYS A 262 55.83 11.51 14.57
CA LYS A 262 54.77 12.23 15.27
C LYS A 262 53.98 13.11 14.34
N ARG A 263 52.65 12.95 14.33
CA ARG A 263 51.71 13.83 13.62
C ARG A 263 51.38 15.05 14.47
N LYS A 264 51.69 16.20 13.94
CA LYS A 264 51.20 17.52 14.40
C LYS A 264 49.72 17.67 13.96
N THR A 265 48.88 18.06 14.91
CA THR A 265 47.49 18.46 14.66
C THR A 265 47.48 19.78 13.92
N VAL A 266 46.84 19.80 12.72
CA VAL A 266 46.54 21.02 11.99
C VAL A 266 45.01 21.16 11.98
N ASN A 267 44.52 22.21 12.62
CA ASN A 267 43.13 22.69 12.52
C ASN A 267 42.81 23.05 11.09
N ARG A 268 41.78 22.44 10.49
CA ARG A 268 41.19 22.87 9.24
C ARG A 268 39.87 23.58 9.55
N PRO A 269 39.60 24.72 8.93
CA PRO A 269 38.32 25.40 9.05
C PRO A 269 37.23 24.60 8.26
N LYS A 270 36.00 24.62 8.78
CA LYS A 270 34.82 24.06 8.12
C LYS A 270 34.56 24.84 6.83
N SER A 271 34.66 24.21 5.66
CA SER A 271 34.18 24.72 4.40
C SER A 271 32.76 24.22 4.16
N ASP A 272 31.89 25.14 3.77
CA ASP A 272 30.51 25.00 3.45
C ASP A 272 30.26 23.94 2.37
N LEU A 273 29.36 22.99 2.67
CA LEU A 273 28.77 22.09 1.70
C LEU A 273 27.64 22.86 0.98
N VAL A 274 27.92 23.28 -0.24
CA VAL A 274 26.89 23.77 -1.16
C VAL A 274 26.10 22.57 -1.67
N SER A 275 24.80 22.50 -1.35
CA SER A 275 23.88 21.56 -1.93
C SER A 275 23.53 21.98 -3.37
N GLN A 276 23.62 21.03 -4.30
CA GLN A 276 23.32 21.22 -5.72
C GLN A 276 21.82 21.14 -6.07
N ASP A 277 20.91 21.53 -5.19
CA ASP A 277 19.49 21.64 -5.50
C ASP A 277 19.08 23.09 -5.39
N GLY A 278 18.84 23.69 -6.56
CA GLY A 278 18.61 25.11 -6.78
C GLY A 278 17.28 25.68 -6.23
N MET A 279 17.01 25.52 -4.94
CA MET A 279 15.91 26.19 -4.24
C MET A 279 16.47 26.98 -3.07
N ALA A 280 16.49 28.30 -3.20
CA ALA A 280 16.83 29.24 -2.13
C ALA A 280 15.72 29.24 -1.05
N PRO A 281 16.05 29.29 0.26
CA PRO A 281 15.05 29.36 1.31
C PRO A 281 14.34 30.72 1.30
N LEU A 282 13.01 30.69 1.36
CA LEU A 282 12.15 31.86 1.48
C LEU A 282 12.45 32.62 2.78
N LYS A 283 12.88 33.87 2.68
CA LYS A 283 13.03 34.81 3.81
C LYS A 283 11.65 35.07 4.43
N LYS A 284 11.50 34.84 5.73
CA LYS A 284 10.34 35.30 6.50
C LYS A 284 10.24 36.84 6.42
N ARG A 285 9.09 37.32 5.95
CA ARG A 285 8.72 38.74 6.04
C ARG A 285 8.51 39.11 7.49
N SER A 286 9.23 40.06 8.01
CA SER A 286 8.97 40.70 9.29
C SER A 286 7.72 41.57 9.16
N THR A 287 6.74 41.36 10.01
CA THR A 287 5.58 42.23 10.22
C THR A 287 6.04 43.56 10.85
N PRO A 288 5.58 44.72 10.35
CA PRO A 288 5.84 45.98 11.03
C PRO A 288 4.98 46.10 12.32
N ALA A 289 5.56 46.71 13.34
CA ALA A 289 4.90 47.02 14.61
C ALA A 289 3.79 48.07 14.42
N PRO A 290 2.69 48.03 15.21
CA PRO A 290 1.65 49.05 15.15
C PRO A 290 2.17 50.36 15.77
N ALA A 291 1.88 51.48 15.08
CA ALA A 291 2.12 52.80 15.60
C ALA A 291 1.20 53.12 16.74
N ALA A 292 1.76 53.80 17.76
CA ALA A 292 1.04 54.37 18.87
C ALA A 292 0.27 55.61 18.40
N GLU A 293 -1.04 55.66 18.73
CA GLU A 293 -1.81 56.83 19.18
C GLU A 293 -2.95 56.33 20.08
#